data_d8f0223df4d491b5eb3c97dd794c0950
#
_entry.id   d8f0223df4d491b5eb3c97dd794c0950
#
_cell.length_a   1.000
_cell.length_b   1.000
_cell.length_c   1.000
_cell.angle_alpha   90.00
_cell.angle_beta   90.00
_cell.angle_gamma   90.00
#
_symmetry.space_group_name_H-M   'P 1'
#
loop_
_entity.id
_entity.type
_entity.pdbx_description
1 polymer ?
#
loop_
_entity_poly.entity_id
_entity_poly.type
_entity_poly.pdbx_seq_one_letter_code
_entity_poly.pdbx_strand_id
1 'polypeptide(L)'
;MYWRDRRKKSSSLWASCRALGYVFAGLSLALLLSDLAVRSEPADQFENLTGKLLVATPEMGDPRFAESVIYVVKHNSEGAFGLVINRPIAKGPVGDLLKGFGVESKDAKGEIIIHYGGPVSQNQGFLLHSDDVLLEDSTKVKDGIAMTSDPKLIEAIAHGKGPRQYLFMLGYAGWAPGQLEGEIHAAAWFVVSSDKSLVFGQEAEKKWHQAIDKRQIPL
;
A
#
# COMPACT_ATOMS: atom_id res chain seq x y z
N MET A 1 1.08 33.95 56.09
CA MET A 1 0.06 34.91 56.54
C MET A 1 -1.29 34.23 56.31
N TYR A 2 -1.73 33.56 57.37
CA TYR A 2 -2.95 33.79 58.14
C TYR A 2 -4.23 33.55 57.31
N TRP A 3 -5.14 32.71 57.66
CA TRP A 3 -5.78 32.06 58.83
C TRP A 3 -7.00 31.30 58.30
N ARG A 4 -7.25 30.06 58.62
CA ARG A 4 -8.00 29.35 59.68
C ARG A 4 -9.50 29.19 59.36
N ASP A 5 -9.90 27.99 59.08
CA ASP A 5 -10.66 27.05 59.94
C ASP A 5 -11.94 27.62 60.62
N ARG A 6 -13.07 26.98 60.33
CA ARG A 6 -14.07 26.68 61.36
C ARG A 6 -15.05 25.61 60.93
N ARG A 7 -14.95 24.51 61.65
CA ARG A 7 -15.97 23.47 61.83
C ARG A 7 -17.16 23.97 62.67
N LYS A 8 -18.34 23.36 62.52
CA LYS A 8 -19.35 22.94 63.53
C LYS A 8 -20.51 22.31 62.79
N LYS A 9 -20.78 21.06 62.95
CA LYS A 9 -21.47 20.23 64.03
C LYS A 9 -22.87 20.74 64.30
N SER A 10 -23.89 19.92 64.07
CA SER A 10 -24.72 19.13 65.03
C SER A 10 -26.07 18.87 64.40
N SER A 11 -26.50 17.73 64.39
CA SER A 11 -27.23 16.81 65.31
C SER A 11 -28.73 16.76 65.02
N SER A 12 -29.15 15.55 64.62
CA SER A 12 -30.15 14.67 65.21
C SER A 12 -31.59 15.18 65.36
N LEU A 13 -32.53 14.35 64.97
CA LEU A 13 -33.46 13.59 65.82
C LEU A 13 -34.72 13.14 65.07
N TRP A 14 -34.95 11.86 65.05
CA TRP A 14 -36.22 11.14 65.36
C TRP A 14 -37.49 11.54 64.63
N ALA A 15 -38.41 10.72 64.18
CA ALA A 15 -38.86 9.37 64.62
C ALA A 15 -39.89 8.83 63.58
N SER A 16 -39.90 7.54 63.51
CA SER A 16 -41.01 6.60 63.29
C SER A 16 -42.39 7.12 62.85
N CYS A 17 -42.97 6.51 61.85
CA CYS A 17 -44.32 5.96 61.81
C CYS A 17 -44.51 4.93 60.68
N ARG A 18 -44.61 3.64 61.08
CA ARG A 18 -45.62 2.64 60.81
C ARG A 18 -46.19 2.49 59.41
N ALA A 19 -45.87 1.37 58.90
CA ALA A 19 -46.66 0.36 58.22
C ALA A 19 -48.05 0.74 57.65
N LEU A 20 -48.22 0.52 56.40
CA LEU A 20 -49.37 -0.17 55.82
C LEU A 20 -48.94 -0.86 54.52
N GLY A 21 -49.21 -2.20 54.53
CA GLY A 21 -48.88 -2.98 53.36
C GLY A 21 -49.83 -2.75 52.21
N TYR A 22 -49.30 -2.82 51.01
CA TYR A 22 -50.02 -3.23 49.82
C TYR A 22 -49.18 -4.21 49.04
N VAL A 23 -49.69 -5.41 48.99
CA VAL A 23 -49.35 -6.46 48.05
C VAL A 23 -49.70 -5.94 46.66
N PHE A 24 -48.77 -5.73 45.80
CA PHE A 24 -49.01 -5.68 44.38
C PHE A 24 -47.96 -6.46 43.63
N ALA A 25 -48.52 -7.34 42.89
CA ALA A 25 -48.04 -8.28 41.91
C ALA A 25 -46.72 -7.89 41.21
N GLY A 26 -45.88 -8.91 41.13
CA GLY A 26 -44.68 -8.88 40.27
C GLY A 26 -45.01 -8.53 38.84
N LEU A 27 -44.37 -7.50 38.36
CA LEU A 27 -44.14 -7.31 36.93
C LEU A 27 -42.63 -7.41 36.72
N SER A 28 -42.19 -8.62 36.39
CA SER A 28 -40.86 -8.88 35.92
C SER A 28 -40.67 -8.11 34.59
N LEU A 29 -40.13 -6.89 34.69
CA LEU A 29 -39.61 -6.18 33.56
C LEU A 29 -38.30 -6.86 33.17
N ALA A 30 -38.40 -7.92 32.36
CA ALA A 30 -37.27 -8.46 31.65
C ALA A 30 -36.75 -7.37 30.74
N LEU A 31 -35.67 -6.73 31.15
CA LEU A 31 -34.82 -5.93 30.29
C LEU A 31 -34.29 -6.85 29.19
N LEU A 32 -34.97 -6.83 28.05
CA LEU A 32 -34.42 -7.28 26.79
C LEU A 32 -33.26 -6.35 26.48
N LEU A 33 -32.09 -6.67 27.03
CA LEU A 33 -30.81 -6.27 26.47
C LEU A 33 -30.73 -6.97 25.11
N SER A 34 -31.33 -6.35 24.13
CA SER A 34 -31.00 -6.65 22.74
C SER A 34 -29.50 -6.41 22.62
N ASP A 35 -28.73 -7.51 22.62
CA ASP A 35 -27.38 -7.52 22.08
C ASP A 35 -27.45 -6.91 20.69
N LEU A 36 -27.19 -5.62 20.61
CA LEU A 36 -26.67 -5.00 19.41
C LEU A 36 -25.26 -5.59 19.23
N ALA A 37 -25.21 -6.86 18.85
CA ALA A 37 -24.06 -7.37 18.18
C ALA A 37 -23.86 -6.43 16.97
N VAL A 38 -22.94 -5.50 17.13
CA VAL A 38 -22.35 -4.81 15.99
C VAL A 38 -21.86 -5.93 15.09
N ARG A 39 -22.70 -6.28 14.14
CA ARG A 39 -22.34 -7.19 13.06
C ARG A 39 -21.27 -6.41 12.30
N SER A 40 -20.02 -6.63 12.69
CA SER A 40 -18.90 -6.25 11.84
C SER A 40 -19.19 -6.97 10.51
N GLU A 41 -19.67 -6.23 9.54
CA GLU A 41 -19.69 -6.68 8.17
C GLU A 41 -18.32 -7.30 7.92
N PRO A 42 -18.23 -8.51 7.35
CA PRO A 42 -16.93 -9.03 6.98
C PRO A 42 -16.30 -7.96 6.09
N ALA A 43 -15.15 -7.42 6.54
CA ALA A 43 -14.36 -6.52 5.73
C ALA A 43 -14.28 -7.18 4.36
N ASP A 44 -14.84 -6.52 3.37
CA ASP A 44 -14.93 -7.00 2.00
C ASP A 44 -13.54 -7.53 1.68
N GLN A 45 -13.41 -8.87 1.56
CA GLN A 45 -12.11 -9.49 1.38
C GLN A 45 -11.72 -9.21 -0.07
N PHE A 46 -11.21 -7.99 -0.29
CA PHE A 46 -10.60 -7.69 -1.56
C PHE A 46 -9.58 -8.77 -1.89
N GLU A 47 -9.72 -9.34 -3.07
CA GLU A 47 -8.75 -10.28 -3.61
C GLU A 47 -7.35 -9.69 -3.48
N ASN A 48 -6.39 -10.48 -3.02
CA ASN A 48 -5.00 -10.03 -2.92
C ASN A 48 -4.50 -9.57 -4.30
N LEU A 49 -4.18 -8.29 -4.39
CA LEU A 49 -3.78 -7.65 -5.65
C LEU A 49 -2.29 -7.80 -5.98
N THR A 50 -1.51 -8.51 -5.15
CA THR A 50 -0.09 -8.76 -5.41
C THR A 50 0.11 -9.38 -6.80
N GLY A 51 0.95 -8.76 -7.61
CA GLY A 51 1.20 -9.17 -8.99
C GLY A 51 0.17 -8.67 -10.00
N LYS A 52 -0.82 -7.89 -9.60
CA LYS A 52 -1.75 -7.19 -10.52
C LYS A 52 -1.20 -5.82 -10.91
N LEU A 53 -1.82 -5.23 -11.93
CA LEU A 53 -1.60 -3.84 -12.32
C LEU A 53 -2.77 -2.97 -11.84
N LEU A 54 -2.44 -1.82 -11.27
CA LEU A 54 -3.37 -0.71 -11.08
C LEU A 54 -3.17 0.26 -12.24
N VAL A 55 -4.23 0.53 -12.95
CA VAL A 55 -4.25 1.43 -14.11
C VAL A 55 -5.09 2.63 -13.73
N ALA A 56 -4.49 3.81 -13.73
CA ALA A 56 -5.21 5.04 -13.42
C ALA A 56 -6.39 5.21 -14.40
N THR A 57 -7.57 5.52 -13.87
CA THR A 57 -8.71 5.84 -14.73
C THR A 57 -8.52 7.20 -15.41
N PRO A 58 -9.23 7.50 -16.51
CA PRO A 58 -9.20 8.83 -17.11
C PRO A 58 -9.60 9.95 -16.16
N GLU A 59 -10.41 9.63 -15.15
CA GLU A 59 -10.92 10.53 -14.13
C GLU A 59 -10.00 10.63 -12.91
N MET A 60 -8.78 10.08 -12.96
CA MET A 60 -7.81 10.12 -11.86
C MET A 60 -7.61 11.55 -11.37
N GLY A 61 -8.04 11.82 -10.13
CA GLY A 61 -8.00 13.15 -9.55
C GLY A 61 -6.61 13.60 -9.07
N ASP A 62 -5.69 12.66 -8.83
CA ASP A 62 -4.33 12.98 -8.41
C ASP A 62 -3.40 13.08 -9.63
N PRO A 63 -2.89 14.29 -9.96
CA PRO A 63 -2.04 14.48 -11.13
C PRO A 63 -0.72 13.70 -11.07
N ARG A 64 -0.29 13.28 -9.88
CA ARG A 64 0.90 12.44 -9.72
C ARG A 64 0.71 11.07 -10.34
N PHE A 65 -0.54 10.61 -10.47
CA PHE A 65 -0.89 9.30 -10.98
C PHE A 65 -1.70 9.33 -12.29
N ALA A 66 -1.97 10.50 -12.88
CA ALA A 66 -2.65 10.56 -14.18
C ALA A 66 -1.93 9.65 -15.19
N GLU A 67 -2.67 8.78 -15.90
CA GLU A 67 -2.14 7.82 -16.89
C GLU A 67 -1.05 6.88 -16.35
N SER A 68 -0.99 6.65 -15.04
CA SER A 68 -0.03 5.73 -14.44
C SER A 68 -0.48 4.28 -14.54
N VAL A 69 0.52 3.40 -14.72
CA VAL A 69 0.40 1.95 -14.55
C VAL A 69 1.31 1.54 -13.40
N ILE A 70 0.75 0.95 -12.36
CA ILE A 70 1.47 0.55 -11.15
C ILE A 70 1.45 -0.97 -11.03
N TYR A 71 2.61 -1.58 -10.90
CA TYR A 71 2.72 -3.00 -10.55
C TYR A 71 2.66 -3.16 -9.03
N VAL A 72 1.68 -3.92 -8.52
CA VAL A 72 1.52 -4.17 -7.09
C VAL A 72 2.49 -5.25 -6.65
N VAL A 73 3.49 -4.86 -5.87
CA VAL A 73 4.53 -5.77 -5.35
C VAL A 73 4.06 -6.49 -4.09
N LYS A 74 3.30 -5.82 -3.23
CA LYS A 74 2.74 -6.36 -2.00
C LYS A 74 1.36 -5.75 -1.75
N HIS A 75 0.41 -6.60 -1.35
CA HIS A 75 -0.91 -6.19 -0.87
C HIS A 75 -1.40 -7.14 0.22
N ASN A 76 -1.75 -6.61 1.37
CA ASN A 76 -2.30 -7.35 2.50
C ASN A 76 -3.09 -6.42 3.44
N SER A 77 -3.52 -6.92 4.60
CA SER A 77 -4.25 -6.13 5.61
C SER A 77 -3.46 -4.95 6.20
N GLU A 78 -2.15 -4.89 5.99
CA GLU A 78 -1.30 -3.77 6.43
C GLU A 78 -1.22 -2.64 5.39
N GLY A 79 -1.79 -2.86 4.18
CA GLY A 79 -1.81 -1.92 3.08
C GLY A 79 -1.18 -2.47 1.81
N ALA A 80 -0.76 -1.57 0.91
CA ALA A 80 -0.19 -1.94 -0.37
C ALA A 80 1.11 -1.17 -0.69
N PHE A 81 1.96 -1.82 -1.48
CA PHE A 81 3.19 -1.27 -2.04
C PHE A 81 3.23 -1.58 -3.53
N GLY A 82 3.46 -0.56 -4.35
CA GLY A 82 3.53 -0.69 -5.79
C GLY A 82 4.56 0.22 -6.43
N LEU A 83 4.92 -0.09 -7.67
CA LEU A 83 5.92 0.63 -8.45
C LEU A 83 5.30 1.11 -9.78
N VAL A 84 5.39 2.41 -10.06
CA VAL A 84 4.97 2.97 -11.36
C VAL A 84 5.94 2.48 -12.43
N ILE A 85 5.41 1.83 -13.48
CA ILE A 85 6.23 1.14 -14.49
C ILE A 85 6.28 1.83 -15.86
N ASN A 86 5.62 2.98 -16.00
CA ASN A 86 5.48 3.65 -17.28
C ASN A 86 5.93 5.13 -17.28
N ARG A 87 6.77 5.53 -16.31
CA ARG A 87 7.28 6.92 -16.23
C ARG A 87 8.80 6.98 -16.24
N PRO A 88 9.46 6.87 -17.40
CA PRO A 88 10.89 7.16 -17.51
C PRO A 88 11.14 8.65 -17.24
N ILE A 89 12.14 8.95 -16.40
CA ILE A 89 12.51 10.33 -16.03
C ILE A 89 13.94 10.69 -16.43
N ALA A 90 14.81 9.70 -16.56
CA ALA A 90 16.20 9.91 -16.96
C ALA A 90 16.78 8.65 -17.61
N LYS A 91 17.89 8.83 -18.33
CA LYS A 91 18.72 7.76 -18.85
C LYS A 91 20.18 8.18 -18.67
N GLY A 92 21.02 7.27 -18.21
CA GLY A 92 22.41 7.58 -17.99
C GLY A 92 23.29 6.36 -17.75
N PRO A 93 24.63 6.57 -17.61
CA PRO A 93 25.57 5.50 -17.33
C PRO A 93 25.26 4.77 -16.03
N VAL A 94 25.28 3.44 -16.05
CA VAL A 94 25.06 2.61 -14.84
C VAL A 94 26.07 2.93 -13.75
N GLY A 95 27.33 3.25 -14.13
CA GLY A 95 28.37 3.62 -13.17
C GLY A 95 28.06 4.89 -12.36
N ASP A 96 27.42 5.87 -12.97
CA ASP A 96 27.02 7.09 -12.25
C ASP A 96 25.86 6.82 -11.27
N LEU A 97 24.94 5.95 -11.64
CA LEU A 97 23.89 5.48 -10.76
C LEU A 97 24.47 4.76 -9.54
N LEU A 98 25.41 3.82 -9.75
CA LEU A 98 26.07 3.06 -8.67
C LEU A 98 26.81 4.00 -7.70
N LYS A 99 27.52 5.01 -8.20
CA LYS A 99 28.15 6.04 -7.35
C LYS A 99 27.12 6.77 -6.49
N GLY A 100 25.95 7.09 -7.04
CA GLY A 100 24.85 7.70 -6.28
C GLY A 100 24.38 6.86 -5.10
N PHE A 101 24.53 5.54 -5.15
CA PHE A 101 24.28 4.57 -4.07
C PHE A 101 25.53 4.25 -3.23
N GLY A 102 26.64 4.95 -3.41
CA GLY A 102 27.86 4.71 -2.67
C GLY A 102 28.63 3.44 -3.09
N VAL A 103 28.31 2.89 -4.26
CA VAL A 103 28.98 1.72 -4.82
C VAL A 103 29.98 2.16 -5.88
N GLU A 104 31.28 1.95 -5.62
CA GLU A 104 32.32 2.14 -6.62
C GLU A 104 32.45 0.86 -7.47
N SER A 105 32.07 0.94 -8.72
CA SER A 105 32.24 -0.16 -9.67
C SER A 105 33.21 0.25 -10.76
N LYS A 106 34.39 -0.36 -10.74
CA LYS A 106 35.37 -0.24 -11.84
C LYS A 106 34.83 -1.02 -13.03
N ASP A 107 34.97 -0.45 -14.23
CA ASP A 107 34.53 -1.10 -15.47
C ASP A 107 33.01 -1.30 -15.63
N ALA A 108 32.18 -0.58 -14.87
CA ALA A 108 30.73 -0.55 -15.09
C ALA A 108 30.41 -0.06 -16.51
N LYS A 109 29.68 -0.86 -17.28
CA LYS A 109 29.33 -0.57 -18.67
C LYS A 109 27.83 -0.49 -18.85
N GLY A 110 27.42 0.25 -19.89
CA GLY A 110 26.02 0.35 -20.29
C GLY A 110 25.30 1.54 -19.69
N GLU A 111 24.07 1.71 -20.15
CA GLU A 111 23.16 2.73 -19.70
C GLU A 111 21.94 2.11 -19.04
N ILE A 112 21.33 2.82 -18.11
CA ILE A 112 20.11 2.43 -17.43
C ILE A 112 19.07 3.54 -17.56
N ILE A 113 17.81 3.13 -17.74
CA ILE A 113 16.67 4.05 -17.70
C ILE A 113 16.19 4.10 -16.27
N ILE A 114 16.08 5.30 -15.74
CA ILE A 114 15.54 5.58 -14.41
C ILE A 114 14.08 5.97 -14.57
N HIS A 115 13.20 5.29 -13.85
CA HIS A 115 11.77 5.57 -13.82
C HIS A 115 11.38 6.25 -12.50
N TYR A 116 10.34 7.05 -12.53
CA TYR A 116 9.63 7.49 -11.34
C TYR A 116 8.77 6.33 -10.83
N GLY A 117 9.13 5.75 -9.70
CA GLY A 117 8.41 4.62 -9.09
C GLY A 117 7.23 5.02 -8.22
N GLY A 118 7.21 6.28 -7.77
CA GLY A 118 6.14 6.85 -6.95
C GLY A 118 6.59 7.98 -6.04
N PRO A 119 5.64 8.62 -5.32
CA PRO A 119 5.92 9.83 -4.53
C PRO A 119 6.64 9.59 -3.21
N VAL A 120 6.70 8.33 -2.74
CA VAL A 120 7.27 8.00 -1.43
C VAL A 120 8.74 7.64 -1.58
N SER A 121 9.59 8.13 -0.67
CA SER A 121 11.04 7.82 -0.61
C SER A 121 11.75 7.92 -1.95
N GLN A 122 11.64 9.05 -2.63
CA GLN A 122 12.16 9.26 -3.99
C GLN A 122 13.69 9.11 -4.12
N ASN A 123 14.41 9.04 -3.01
CA ASN A 123 15.86 8.76 -2.99
C ASN A 123 16.18 7.26 -2.89
N GLN A 124 15.17 6.41 -2.73
CA GLN A 124 15.34 4.97 -2.63
C GLN A 124 15.18 4.32 -4.00
N GLY A 125 16.16 3.49 -4.38
CA GLY A 125 16.12 2.72 -5.63
C GLY A 125 15.45 1.37 -5.44
N PHE A 126 14.67 0.97 -6.46
CA PHE A 126 14.05 -0.35 -6.57
C PHE A 126 14.31 -0.92 -7.96
N LEU A 127 14.61 -2.18 -8.02
CA LEU A 127 14.74 -2.93 -9.27
C LEU A 127 13.62 -3.97 -9.35
N LEU A 128 12.68 -3.77 -10.26
CA LEU A 128 11.69 -4.77 -10.64
C LEU A 128 12.31 -5.59 -11.78
N HIS A 129 12.34 -6.92 -11.67
CA HIS A 129 13.10 -7.73 -12.61
C HIS A 129 12.52 -9.14 -12.81
N SER A 130 12.93 -9.81 -13.88
CA SER A 130 12.64 -11.23 -14.08
C SER A 130 13.42 -12.07 -13.05
N ASP A 131 12.81 -13.15 -12.57
CA ASP A 131 13.32 -13.98 -11.47
C ASP A 131 14.42 -14.99 -11.86
N ASP A 132 15.00 -14.82 -13.04
CA ASP A 132 16.13 -15.64 -13.51
C ASP A 132 17.46 -15.31 -12.81
N VAL A 133 17.55 -14.15 -12.15
CA VAL A 133 18.61 -13.79 -11.20
C VAL A 133 17.95 -13.26 -9.93
N LEU A 134 18.30 -13.86 -8.79
CA LEU A 134 17.79 -13.48 -7.47
C LEU A 134 18.95 -13.26 -6.51
N LEU A 135 18.87 -12.23 -5.69
CA LEU A 135 19.69 -12.05 -4.51
C LEU A 135 18.96 -12.62 -3.28
N GLU A 136 19.65 -12.74 -2.16
CA GLU A 136 19.10 -13.27 -0.92
C GLU A 136 17.91 -12.45 -0.42
N ASP A 137 17.97 -11.12 -0.58
CA ASP A 137 16.93 -10.16 -0.19
C ASP A 137 15.87 -9.91 -1.27
N SER A 138 15.96 -10.59 -2.43
CA SER A 138 14.96 -10.44 -3.48
C SER A 138 13.59 -10.94 -3.05
N THR A 139 12.58 -10.10 -3.18
CA THR A 139 11.19 -10.46 -2.97
C THR A 139 10.59 -11.02 -4.26
N LYS A 140 10.30 -12.32 -4.29
CA LYS A 140 9.50 -12.92 -5.38
C LYS A 140 8.07 -12.43 -5.27
N VAL A 141 7.52 -11.88 -6.35
CA VAL A 141 6.17 -11.36 -6.37
C VAL A 141 5.21 -12.37 -6.98
N LYS A 142 5.13 -12.45 -8.29
CA LYS A 142 4.25 -13.37 -9.03
C LYS A 142 4.74 -13.55 -10.47
N ASP A 143 4.40 -14.69 -11.08
CA ASP A 143 4.58 -14.97 -12.51
C ASP A 143 6.02 -14.74 -13.03
N GLY A 144 7.00 -15.07 -12.19
CA GLY A 144 8.43 -14.95 -12.53
C GLY A 144 8.92 -13.50 -12.52
N ILE A 145 8.29 -12.64 -11.72
CA ILE A 145 8.72 -11.27 -11.44
C ILE A 145 9.16 -11.18 -9.98
N ALA A 146 10.27 -10.50 -9.74
CA ALA A 146 10.83 -10.22 -8.43
C ALA A 146 11.18 -8.73 -8.30
N MET A 147 11.43 -8.29 -7.08
CA MET A 147 11.88 -6.96 -6.74
C MET A 147 12.99 -7.03 -5.71
N THR A 148 14.00 -6.17 -5.84
CA THR A 148 15.03 -5.91 -4.83
C THR A 148 15.33 -4.41 -4.73
N SER A 149 15.86 -4.00 -3.58
CA SER A 149 16.48 -2.68 -3.38
C SER A 149 18.01 -2.78 -3.20
N ASP A 150 18.60 -3.96 -3.29
CA ASP A 150 20.04 -4.13 -3.16
C ASP A 150 20.79 -3.67 -4.43
N PRO A 151 21.68 -2.68 -4.33
CA PRO A 151 22.44 -2.16 -5.47
C PRO A 151 23.38 -3.22 -6.10
N LYS A 152 23.66 -4.35 -5.44
CA LYS A 152 24.42 -5.44 -6.02
C LYS A 152 23.81 -5.98 -7.32
N LEU A 153 22.49 -5.94 -7.46
CA LEU A 153 21.87 -6.37 -8.70
C LEU A 153 22.11 -5.37 -9.84
N ILE A 154 22.21 -4.08 -9.53
CA ILE A 154 22.59 -3.04 -10.51
C ILE A 154 24.06 -3.25 -10.91
N GLU A 155 24.92 -3.59 -9.97
CA GLU A 155 26.33 -3.94 -10.26
C GLU A 155 26.42 -5.18 -11.16
N ALA A 156 25.61 -6.21 -10.89
CA ALA A 156 25.54 -7.39 -11.76
C ALA A 156 25.10 -7.03 -13.19
N ILE A 157 24.14 -6.10 -13.36
CA ILE A 157 23.72 -5.58 -14.66
C ILE A 157 24.88 -4.88 -15.35
N ALA A 158 25.63 -4.03 -14.64
CA ALA A 158 26.79 -3.31 -15.18
C ALA A 158 27.88 -4.24 -15.72
N HIS A 159 27.94 -5.46 -15.22
CA HIS A 159 28.88 -6.50 -15.64
C HIS A 159 28.27 -7.56 -16.58
N GLY A 160 27.04 -7.35 -17.08
CA GLY A 160 26.36 -8.27 -17.99
C GLY A 160 25.90 -9.59 -17.34
N LYS A 161 25.79 -9.62 -16.00
CA LYS A 161 25.33 -10.75 -15.19
C LYS A 161 23.98 -10.51 -14.54
N GLY A 162 23.28 -9.44 -14.94
CA GLY A 162 21.96 -9.10 -14.42
C GLY A 162 20.84 -9.98 -15.00
N PRO A 163 19.59 -9.75 -14.54
CA PRO A 163 18.40 -10.42 -15.05
C PRO A 163 18.14 -10.02 -16.52
N ARG A 164 17.41 -10.87 -17.24
CA ARG A 164 17.10 -10.64 -18.66
C ARG A 164 16.21 -9.43 -18.89
N GLN A 165 15.31 -9.15 -17.94
CA GLN A 165 14.38 -8.02 -18.00
C GLN A 165 14.39 -7.30 -16.66
N TYR A 166 14.46 -5.99 -16.70
CA TYR A 166 14.41 -5.16 -15.50
C TYR A 166 13.92 -3.74 -15.79
N LEU A 167 13.40 -3.10 -14.75
CA LEU A 167 13.10 -1.68 -14.66
C LEU A 167 13.72 -1.15 -13.37
N PHE A 168 14.46 -0.06 -13.45
CA PHE A 168 14.98 0.63 -12.29
C PHE A 168 14.10 1.85 -11.98
N MET A 169 13.70 2.00 -10.73
CA MET A 169 12.82 3.06 -10.28
C MET A 169 13.36 3.76 -9.04
N LEU A 170 13.06 5.06 -8.95
CA LEU A 170 13.24 5.85 -7.73
C LEU A 170 11.88 6.10 -7.08
N GLY A 171 11.78 5.82 -5.78
CA GLY A 171 10.55 5.92 -5.01
C GLY A 171 9.53 4.82 -5.29
N TYR A 172 8.40 4.89 -4.60
CA TYR A 172 7.30 3.93 -4.70
C TYR A 172 5.94 4.59 -4.42
N ALA A 173 4.87 3.89 -4.76
CA ALA A 173 3.52 4.19 -4.35
C ALA A 173 3.14 3.30 -3.15
N GLY A 174 2.63 3.91 -2.10
CA GLY A 174 2.24 3.21 -0.88
C GLY A 174 0.84 3.59 -0.44
N TRP A 175 0.10 2.62 0.08
CA TRP A 175 -1.24 2.77 0.61
C TRP A 175 -1.31 2.23 2.03
N ALA A 176 -1.95 2.98 2.93
CA ALA A 176 -2.30 2.53 4.26
C ALA A 176 -3.38 1.42 4.19
N PRO A 177 -3.61 0.68 5.30
CA PRO A 177 -4.68 -0.32 5.36
C PRO A 177 -6.03 0.25 4.90
N GLY A 178 -6.70 -0.41 3.94
CA GLY A 178 -8.01 -0.01 3.40
C GLY A 178 -7.99 1.17 2.42
N GLN A 179 -6.86 1.86 2.26
CA GLN A 179 -6.78 3.03 1.39
C GLN A 179 -6.92 2.64 -0.10
N LEU A 180 -6.19 1.63 -0.54
CA LEU A 180 -6.24 1.17 -1.93
C LEU A 180 -7.65 0.68 -2.31
N GLU A 181 -8.27 -0.07 -1.43
CA GLU A 181 -9.65 -0.55 -1.59
C GLU A 181 -10.62 0.62 -1.74
N GLY A 182 -10.50 1.64 -0.90
CA GLY A 182 -11.28 2.87 -1.00
C GLY A 182 -11.09 3.59 -2.34
N GLU A 183 -9.86 3.69 -2.83
CA GLU A 183 -9.55 4.31 -4.11
C GLU A 183 -10.08 3.50 -5.30
N ILE A 184 -10.06 2.16 -5.22
CA ILE A 184 -10.68 1.27 -6.23
C ILE A 184 -12.20 1.45 -6.24
N HIS A 185 -12.85 1.48 -5.07
CA HIS A 185 -14.29 1.73 -4.96
C HIS A 185 -14.68 3.12 -5.50
N ALA A 186 -13.83 4.12 -5.30
CA ALA A 186 -13.99 5.46 -5.85
C ALA A 186 -13.67 5.54 -7.37
N ALA A 187 -13.42 4.39 -8.01
CA ALA A 187 -13.09 4.28 -9.42
C ALA A 187 -11.83 5.07 -9.84
N ALA A 188 -10.87 5.27 -8.93
CA ALA A 188 -9.58 5.86 -9.27
C ALA A 188 -8.68 4.89 -10.04
N TRP A 189 -8.82 3.58 -9.80
CA TRP A 189 -7.99 2.54 -10.40
C TRP A 189 -8.82 1.44 -11.05
N PHE A 190 -8.38 1.00 -12.22
CA PHE A 190 -8.75 -0.30 -12.78
C PHE A 190 -7.73 -1.35 -12.34
N VAL A 191 -8.20 -2.54 -11.98
CA VAL A 191 -7.35 -3.69 -11.68
C VAL A 191 -7.27 -4.58 -12.91
N VAL A 192 -6.04 -4.84 -13.39
CA VAL A 192 -5.79 -5.62 -14.60
C VAL A 192 -4.76 -6.70 -14.30
N SER A 193 -4.90 -7.86 -14.94
CA SER A 193 -3.88 -8.92 -14.85
C SER A 193 -2.58 -8.46 -15.50
N SER A 194 -1.45 -8.69 -14.81
CA SER A 194 -0.13 -8.39 -15.37
C SER A 194 0.36 -9.49 -16.30
N ASP A 195 1.25 -9.13 -17.20
CA ASP A 195 2.16 -10.04 -17.90
C ASP A 195 3.52 -9.38 -18.10
N LYS A 196 4.55 -10.19 -18.29
CA LYS A 196 5.92 -9.69 -18.44
C LYS A 196 6.09 -8.75 -19.63
N SER A 197 5.36 -8.96 -20.72
CA SER A 197 5.48 -8.13 -21.93
C SER A 197 4.99 -6.71 -21.67
N LEU A 198 3.92 -6.55 -20.90
CA LEU A 198 3.43 -5.24 -20.50
C LEU A 198 4.30 -4.62 -19.41
N VAL A 199 4.71 -5.39 -18.40
CA VAL A 199 5.54 -4.88 -17.28
C VAL A 199 6.88 -4.37 -17.80
N PHE A 200 7.61 -5.17 -18.60
CA PHE A 200 8.97 -4.87 -19.09
C PHE A 200 9.02 -4.28 -20.49
N GLY A 201 7.87 -4.05 -21.13
CA GLY A 201 7.79 -3.43 -22.45
C GLY A 201 8.53 -2.09 -22.53
N GLN A 202 9.22 -1.84 -23.65
CA GLN A 202 10.08 -0.66 -23.83
C GLN A 202 9.31 0.62 -24.11
N GLU A 203 8.08 0.52 -24.61
CA GLU A 203 7.23 1.67 -25.00
C GLU A 203 6.43 2.15 -23.79
N ALA A 204 7.10 2.83 -22.87
CA ALA A 204 6.53 3.25 -21.58
C ALA A 204 5.24 4.07 -21.76
N GLU A 205 5.19 4.96 -22.73
CA GLU A 205 4.05 5.82 -23.06
C GLU A 205 2.82 5.06 -23.56
N LYS A 206 3.02 3.86 -24.12
CA LYS A 206 1.91 3.02 -24.60
C LYS A 206 1.32 2.12 -23.53
N LYS A 207 2.03 1.88 -22.42
CA LYS A 207 1.61 0.92 -21.39
C LYS A 207 0.24 1.23 -20.81
N TRP A 208 -0.07 2.51 -20.61
CA TRP A 208 -1.37 2.90 -20.06
C TRP A 208 -2.53 2.49 -20.99
N HIS A 209 -2.44 2.83 -22.28
CA HIS A 209 -3.43 2.43 -23.27
C HIS A 209 -3.53 0.90 -23.39
N GLN A 210 -2.39 0.22 -23.49
CA GLN A 210 -2.35 -1.25 -23.57
C GLN A 210 -2.99 -1.92 -22.35
N ALA A 211 -2.83 -1.34 -21.15
CA ALA A 211 -3.42 -1.86 -19.93
C ALA A 211 -4.95 -1.60 -19.88
N ILE A 212 -5.41 -0.45 -20.37
CA ILE A 212 -6.85 -0.16 -20.49
C ILE A 212 -7.53 -1.12 -21.49
N ASP A 213 -6.90 -1.35 -22.64
CA ASP A 213 -7.44 -2.25 -23.66
C ASP A 213 -7.62 -3.68 -23.13
N LYS A 214 -6.71 -4.16 -22.28
CA LYS A 214 -6.83 -5.46 -21.60
C LYS A 214 -8.07 -5.56 -20.70
N ARG A 215 -8.56 -4.48 -20.13
CA ARG A 215 -9.79 -4.47 -19.32
C ARG A 215 -11.03 -4.74 -20.16
N GLN A 216 -11.02 -4.39 -21.44
CA GLN A 216 -12.18 -4.48 -22.33
C GLN A 216 -12.38 -5.89 -22.93
N ILE A 217 -11.44 -6.80 -22.72
CA ILE A 217 -11.56 -8.19 -23.17
C ILE A 217 -12.21 -8.99 -22.04
N PRO A 218 -13.50 -9.41 -22.16
CA PRO A 218 -14.12 -10.32 -21.19
C PRO A 218 -13.33 -11.64 -21.16
N LEU A 219 -13.05 -12.14 -19.98
CA LEU A 219 -12.51 -13.48 -19.75
C LEU A 219 -13.57 -14.54 -20.05
#